data_198f581ad8b869c6ceb634a6e1d24af6
#
_entry.id   198f581ad8b869c6ceb634a6e1d24af6
#
_cell.length_a   1.000
_cell.length_b   1.000
_cell.length_c   1.000
_cell.angle_alpha   90.00
_cell.angle_beta   90.00
_cell.angle_gamma   90.00
#
_symmetry.space_group_name_H-M   'P 1'
#
loop_
_entity.id
_entity.type
_entity.pdbx_description
1 polymer ?
#
loop_
_entity_poly.entity_id
_entity_poly.type
_entity_poly.pdbx_seq_one_letter_code
_entity_poly.pdbx_strand_id
1 'polypeptide(L)'
;IMSIPGIALAAVFVSILGNSVPSIIFAIGFMYTPQIARIVRANIVSEYGEDYVRAVIVSGAKAPWILIKHVLRNCIAPIMVFTVTLVADAIIFEASLTFIGAGIQEPTATWGNILADARGGVLAGRWWQALFPGLAIMITCLALNILSEGITDAMAAAPSAALDPTDSSKRREADLLVSDPVRAYKEQAQSLSARLGALRDVELKRNDRH
;
A
#
# COMPACT_ATOMS: atom_id res chain seq x y z
N ILE A 1 -4.29 0.24 23.28
CA ILE A 1 -5.51 -0.01 22.42
C ILE A 1 -5.51 -1.43 21.89
N MET A 2 -4.36 -2.02 21.54
CA MET A 2 -4.28 -3.39 21.01
C MET A 2 -4.51 -4.53 22.02
N SER A 3 -4.54 -4.22 23.31
CA SER A 3 -4.80 -5.22 24.35
C SER A 3 -6.29 -5.46 24.61
N ILE A 4 -7.17 -4.68 24.00
CA ILE A 4 -8.63 -4.78 24.15
C ILE A 4 -9.19 -5.42 22.88
N PRO A 5 -10.11 -6.42 23.00
CA PRO A 5 -10.81 -6.97 21.84
C PRO A 5 -11.53 -5.88 21.07
N GLY A 6 -11.23 -5.75 19.78
CA GLY A 6 -11.74 -4.66 18.94
C GLY A 6 -13.25 -4.54 18.93
N ILE A 7 -13.94 -5.66 18.77
CA ILE A 7 -15.41 -5.70 18.76
C ILE A 7 -16.01 -5.19 20.08
N ALA A 8 -15.40 -5.54 21.22
CA ALA A 8 -15.87 -5.07 22.52
C ALA A 8 -15.73 -3.55 22.67
N LEU A 9 -14.57 -3.00 22.22
CA LEU A 9 -14.34 -1.56 22.26
C LEU A 9 -15.30 -0.81 21.33
N ALA A 10 -15.53 -1.31 20.13
CA ALA A 10 -16.50 -0.72 19.19
C ALA A 10 -17.93 -0.77 19.75
N ALA A 11 -18.34 -1.87 20.35
CA ALA A 11 -19.66 -1.98 21.00
C ALA A 11 -19.83 -0.95 22.11
N VAL A 12 -18.78 -0.69 22.91
CA VAL A 12 -18.81 0.38 23.94
C VAL A 12 -18.97 1.75 23.30
N PHE A 13 -18.22 2.06 22.22
CA PHE A 13 -18.38 3.35 21.53
C PHE A 13 -19.80 3.53 20.97
N VAL A 14 -20.36 2.51 20.33
CA VAL A 14 -21.69 2.58 19.78
C VAL A 14 -22.76 2.68 20.88
N SER A 15 -22.56 2.02 22.02
CA SER A 15 -23.46 2.13 23.18
C SER A 15 -23.50 3.54 23.77
N ILE A 16 -22.39 4.27 23.74
CA ILE A 16 -22.29 5.63 24.25
C ILE A 16 -22.79 6.67 23.25
N LEU A 17 -22.43 6.50 21.96
CA LEU A 17 -22.73 7.47 20.89
C LEU A 17 -24.07 7.22 20.21
N GLY A 18 -24.71 6.07 20.50
CA GLY A 18 -25.94 5.62 19.86
C GLY A 18 -25.69 4.79 18.59
N ASN A 19 -26.66 3.96 18.25
CA ASN A 19 -26.62 3.04 17.11
C ASN A 19 -26.91 3.75 15.78
N SER A 20 -26.00 4.62 15.37
CA SER A 20 -26.12 5.39 14.13
C SER A 20 -24.94 5.13 13.21
N VAL A 21 -25.13 5.33 11.90
CA VAL A 21 -24.06 5.19 10.90
C VAL A 21 -22.81 6.04 11.24
N PRO A 22 -22.97 7.34 11.64
CA PRO A 22 -21.82 8.15 12.05
C PRO A 22 -21.06 7.58 13.25
N SER A 23 -21.77 7.01 14.24
CA SER A 23 -21.15 6.42 15.43
C SER A 23 -20.28 5.21 15.07
N ILE A 24 -20.75 4.39 14.14
CA ILE A 24 -20.03 3.20 13.66
C ILE A 24 -18.82 3.61 12.81
N ILE A 25 -18.97 4.61 11.94
CA ILE A 25 -17.84 5.16 11.18
C ILE A 25 -16.76 5.67 12.14
N PHE A 26 -17.14 6.39 13.17
CA PHE A 26 -16.20 6.88 14.18
C PHE A 26 -15.52 5.73 14.92
N ALA A 27 -16.27 4.73 15.38
CA ALA A 27 -15.74 3.57 16.11
C ALA A 27 -14.74 2.80 15.26
N ILE A 28 -15.09 2.46 14.01
CA ILE A 28 -14.22 1.73 13.06
C ILE A 28 -12.97 2.56 12.73
N GLY A 29 -13.15 3.84 12.40
CA GLY A 29 -12.03 4.75 12.09
C GLY A 29 -11.05 4.88 13.26
N PHE A 30 -11.56 5.03 14.49
CA PHE A 30 -10.72 5.06 15.68
C PHE A 30 -9.94 3.78 15.89
N MET A 31 -10.56 2.63 15.63
CA MET A 31 -9.94 1.32 15.79
C MET A 31 -8.83 1.06 14.77
N TYR A 32 -9.03 1.47 13.52
CA TYR A 32 -8.03 1.24 12.47
C TYR A 32 -6.93 2.30 12.43
N THR A 33 -7.12 3.46 13.05
CA THR A 33 -6.12 4.55 13.10
C THR A 33 -4.74 4.08 13.59
N PRO A 34 -4.59 3.30 14.69
CA PRO A 34 -3.27 2.84 15.13
C PRO A 34 -2.60 1.88 14.16
N GLN A 35 -3.37 1.08 13.41
CA GLN A 35 -2.83 0.15 12.41
C GLN A 35 -2.28 0.91 11.22
N ILE A 36 -3.07 1.85 10.67
CA ILE A 36 -2.66 2.72 9.56
C ILE A 36 -1.41 3.52 9.96
N ALA A 37 -1.44 4.16 11.14
CA ALA A 37 -0.32 4.97 11.61
C ALA A 37 0.99 4.16 11.72
N ARG A 38 0.91 2.90 12.17
CA ARG A 38 2.07 2.02 12.27
C ARG A 38 2.62 1.66 10.89
N ILE A 39 1.77 1.32 9.93
CA ILE A 39 2.20 0.93 8.58
C ILE A 39 2.76 2.12 7.83
N VAL A 40 2.09 3.27 7.89
CA VAL A 40 2.60 4.51 7.29
C VAL A 40 3.96 4.85 7.86
N ARG A 41 4.13 4.78 9.20
CA ARG A 41 5.41 5.02 9.84
C ARG A 41 6.49 4.03 9.38
N ALA A 42 6.18 2.74 9.29
CA ALA A 42 7.13 1.71 8.86
C ALA A 42 7.60 1.96 7.42
N ASN A 43 6.68 2.26 6.51
CA ASN A 43 7.00 2.58 5.11
C ASN A 43 7.86 3.85 5.01
N ILE A 44 7.50 4.92 5.74
CA ILE A 44 8.27 6.17 5.74
C ILE A 44 9.70 5.94 6.27
N VAL A 45 9.86 5.18 7.35
CA VAL A 45 11.20 4.91 7.93
C VAL A 45 12.04 4.08 6.97
N SER A 46 11.46 3.07 6.31
CA SER A 46 12.14 2.27 5.30
C SER A 46 12.61 3.15 4.14
N GLU A 47 11.71 3.93 3.56
CA GLU A 47 11.98 4.78 2.41
C GLU A 47 12.97 5.90 2.74
N TYR A 48 12.95 6.44 3.97
CA TYR A 48 13.89 7.47 4.41
C TYR A 48 15.33 6.95 4.53
N GLY A 49 15.51 5.63 4.63
CA GLY A 49 16.83 4.95 4.65
C GLY A 49 17.49 4.80 3.29
N GLU A 50 16.76 5.03 2.19
CA GLU A 50 17.25 4.82 0.83
C GLU A 50 18.32 5.83 0.39
N ASP A 51 19.21 5.40 -0.50
CA ASP A 51 20.38 6.18 -0.92
C ASP A 51 20.01 7.47 -1.68
N TYR A 52 18.90 7.47 -2.43
CA TYR A 52 18.42 8.67 -3.10
C TYR A 52 18.00 9.76 -2.10
N VAL A 53 17.45 9.38 -0.95
CA VAL A 53 17.10 10.34 0.12
C VAL A 53 18.36 10.94 0.71
N ARG A 54 19.40 10.12 0.94
CA ARG A 54 20.71 10.59 1.42
C ARG A 54 21.35 11.58 0.44
N ALA A 55 21.28 11.31 -0.85
CA ALA A 55 21.77 12.22 -1.88
C ALA A 55 21.06 13.59 -1.85
N VAL A 56 19.74 13.59 -1.64
CA VAL A 56 18.95 14.83 -1.53
C VAL A 56 19.27 15.59 -0.22
N ILE A 57 19.54 14.90 0.87
CA ILE A 57 19.98 15.51 2.13
C ILE A 57 21.33 16.21 1.96
N VAL A 58 22.29 15.55 1.31
CA VAL A 58 23.61 16.14 1.02
C VAL A 58 23.50 17.37 0.12
N SER A 59 22.52 17.43 -0.76
CA SER A 59 22.21 18.61 -1.59
C SER A 59 21.62 19.78 -0.81
N GLY A 60 21.43 19.66 0.52
CA GLY A 60 20.95 20.73 1.40
C GLY A 60 19.43 20.91 1.44
N ALA A 61 18.66 19.95 0.96
CA ALA A 61 17.19 20.02 1.01
C ALA A 61 16.66 19.90 2.44
N LYS A 62 15.59 20.63 2.76
CA LYS A 62 14.96 20.61 4.10
C LYS A 62 14.13 19.33 4.30
N ALA A 63 14.20 18.74 5.49
CA ALA A 63 13.53 17.50 5.85
C ALA A 63 12.02 17.46 5.50
N PRO A 64 11.17 18.50 5.76
CA PRO A 64 9.76 18.44 5.42
C PRO A 64 9.52 18.40 3.90
N TRP A 65 10.38 19.05 3.11
CA TRP A 65 10.29 19.01 1.65
C TRP A 65 10.64 17.61 1.09
N ILE A 66 11.70 17.00 1.63
CA ILE A 66 12.10 15.63 1.29
C ILE A 66 10.96 14.67 1.60
N LEU A 67 10.37 14.78 2.80
CA LEU A 67 9.30 13.91 3.25
C LEU A 67 8.08 13.97 2.30
N ILE A 68 7.61 15.18 1.97
CA ILE A 68 6.38 15.34 1.18
C ILE A 68 6.62 15.03 -0.30
N LYS A 69 7.73 15.50 -0.87
CA LYS A 69 7.96 15.45 -2.32
C LYS A 69 8.56 14.12 -2.79
N HIS A 70 9.39 13.48 -1.96
CA HIS A 70 10.09 12.27 -2.33
C HIS A 70 9.56 11.03 -1.58
N VAL A 71 9.67 11.02 -0.26
CA VAL A 71 9.34 9.86 0.57
C VAL A 71 7.85 9.52 0.51
N LEU A 72 6.97 10.48 0.77
CA LEU A 72 5.52 10.24 0.77
C LEU A 72 5.02 9.77 -0.60
N ARG A 73 5.55 10.32 -1.68
CA ARG A 73 5.16 9.91 -3.03
C ARG A 73 5.45 8.43 -3.32
N ASN A 74 6.58 7.93 -2.85
CA ASN A 74 6.96 6.53 -3.01
C ASN A 74 6.19 5.62 -2.04
N CYS A 75 5.80 6.14 -0.86
CA CYS A 75 5.00 5.40 0.12
C CYS A 75 3.50 5.31 -0.24
N ILE A 76 2.99 6.10 -1.19
CA ILE A 76 1.55 6.09 -1.55
C ILE A 76 1.11 4.69 -2.00
N ALA A 77 1.91 4.01 -2.82
CA ALA A 77 1.60 2.70 -3.34
C ALA A 77 1.30 1.66 -2.23
N PRO A 78 2.25 1.33 -1.35
CA PRO A 78 2.01 0.36 -0.28
C PRO A 78 0.92 0.82 0.70
N ILE A 79 0.76 2.13 0.93
CA ILE A 79 -0.30 2.66 1.79
C ILE A 79 -1.68 2.45 1.17
N MET A 80 -1.83 2.69 -0.15
CA MET A 80 -3.10 2.45 -0.85
C MET A 80 -3.51 0.98 -0.83
N VAL A 81 -2.57 0.08 -1.12
CA VAL A 81 -2.81 -1.37 -1.07
C VAL A 81 -3.33 -1.78 0.31
N PHE A 82 -2.65 -1.35 1.36
CA PHE A 82 -3.08 -1.64 2.73
C PHE A 82 -4.43 -1.01 3.08
N THR A 83 -4.70 0.19 2.58
CA THR A 83 -5.99 0.86 2.80
C THR A 83 -7.15 0.07 2.19
N VAL A 84 -7.00 -0.47 0.97
CA VAL A 84 -8.03 -1.30 0.32
C VAL A 84 -8.28 -2.58 1.12
N THR A 85 -7.23 -3.22 1.63
CA THR A 85 -7.37 -4.39 2.52
C THR A 85 -8.14 -4.03 3.80
N LEU A 86 -7.83 -2.87 4.41
CA LEU A 86 -8.56 -2.40 5.59
C LEU A 86 -10.04 -2.11 5.31
N VAL A 87 -10.41 -1.69 4.10
CA VAL A 87 -11.82 -1.52 3.72
C VAL A 87 -12.54 -2.86 3.72
N ALA A 88 -11.93 -3.92 3.19
CA ALA A 88 -12.49 -5.27 3.25
C ALA A 88 -12.68 -5.75 4.71
N ASP A 89 -11.67 -5.56 5.55
CA ASP A 89 -11.75 -5.86 6.98
C ASP A 89 -12.85 -5.06 7.69
N ALA A 90 -13.03 -3.78 7.34
CA ALA A 90 -14.04 -2.91 7.93
C ALA A 90 -15.47 -3.37 7.60
N ILE A 91 -15.70 -3.92 6.39
CA ILE A 91 -16.98 -4.51 5.99
C ILE A 91 -17.32 -5.72 6.89
N ILE A 92 -16.34 -6.62 7.08
CA ILE A 92 -16.53 -7.80 7.94
C ILE A 92 -16.74 -7.37 9.39
N PHE A 93 -16.01 -6.36 9.84
CA PHE A 93 -16.13 -5.83 11.19
C PHE A 93 -17.49 -5.21 11.46
N GLU A 94 -17.99 -4.35 10.54
CA GLU A 94 -19.33 -3.77 10.61
C GLU A 94 -20.41 -4.86 10.64
N ALA A 95 -20.36 -5.82 9.71
CA ALA A 95 -21.32 -6.92 9.64
C ALA A 95 -21.32 -7.74 10.94
N SER A 96 -20.13 -8.00 11.52
CA SER A 96 -19.99 -8.71 12.79
C SER A 96 -20.59 -7.92 13.96
N LEU A 97 -20.32 -6.61 14.02
CA LEU A 97 -20.83 -5.72 15.06
C LEU A 97 -22.37 -5.63 15.00
N THR A 98 -22.91 -5.48 13.80
CA THR A 98 -24.37 -5.46 13.57
C THR A 98 -24.99 -6.84 13.86
N PHE A 99 -24.34 -7.94 13.47
CA PHE A 99 -24.79 -9.29 13.76
C PHE A 99 -24.97 -9.57 15.26
N ILE A 100 -24.10 -9.05 16.13
CA ILE A 100 -24.25 -9.19 17.59
C ILE A 100 -25.25 -8.19 18.20
N GLY A 101 -25.86 -7.31 17.37
CA GLY A 101 -26.84 -6.32 17.83
C GLY A 101 -26.24 -5.01 18.32
N ALA A 102 -24.92 -4.82 18.20
CA ALA A 102 -24.22 -3.60 18.61
C ALA A 102 -23.93 -2.65 17.43
N GLY A 103 -24.45 -2.94 16.24
CA GLY A 103 -24.24 -2.16 15.03
C GLY A 103 -25.45 -1.32 14.60
N ILE A 104 -25.62 -1.17 13.30
CA ILE A 104 -26.72 -0.42 12.67
C ILE A 104 -28.04 -1.14 12.95
N GLN A 105 -29.02 -0.41 13.46
CA GLN A 105 -30.34 -0.95 13.76
C GLN A 105 -31.30 -0.79 12.58
N GLU A 106 -32.33 -1.64 12.55
CA GLU A 106 -33.47 -1.46 11.65
C GLU A 106 -34.14 -0.09 11.82
N PRO A 107 -34.67 0.49 10.76
CA PRO A 107 -34.99 -0.09 9.45
C PRO A 107 -33.85 0.00 8.41
N THR A 108 -32.64 0.33 8.80
CA THR A 108 -31.49 0.44 7.86
C THR A 108 -31.05 -0.95 7.45
N ALA A 109 -31.17 -1.26 6.14
CA ALA A 109 -30.74 -2.56 5.59
C ALA A 109 -29.23 -2.65 5.51
N THR A 110 -28.64 -3.64 6.21
CA THR A 110 -27.24 -4.01 6.13
C THR A 110 -27.10 -5.53 6.01
N TRP A 111 -26.00 -6.01 5.49
CA TRP A 111 -25.74 -7.46 5.45
C TRP A 111 -25.69 -8.07 6.86
N GLY A 112 -25.20 -7.30 7.83
CA GLY A 112 -25.15 -7.69 9.23
C GLY A 112 -26.55 -7.90 9.83
N ASN A 113 -27.53 -7.00 9.55
CA ASN A 113 -28.91 -7.15 9.96
C ASN A 113 -29.57 -8.38 9.34
N ILE A 114 -29.41 -8.57 8.03
CA ILE A 114 -29.94 -9.75 7.33
C ILE A 114 -29.39 -11.05 7.92
N LEU A 115 -28.10 -11.08 8.27
CA LEU A 115 -27.48 -12.22 8.95
C LEU A 115 -28.03 -12.41 10.38
N ALA A 116 -28.27 -11.32 11.11
CA ALA A 116 -28.84 -11.38 12.45
C ALA A 116 -30.26 -11.97 12.42
N ASP A 117 -31.12 -11.54 11.49
CA ASP A 117 -32.47 -12.05 11.30
C ASP A 117 -32.48 -13.51 10.81
N ALA A 118 -31.50 -13.91 10.02
CA ALA A 118 -31.37 -15.27 9.54
C ALA A 118 -31.14 -16.31 10.67
N ARG A 119 -30.72 -15.90 11.88
CA ARG A 119 -30.47 -16.84 13.01
C ARG A 119 -31.66 -17.76 13.27
N GLY A 120 -32.84 -17.18 13.42
CA GLY A 120 -34.09 -17.95 13.66
C GLY A 120 -34.42 -18.84 12.47
N GLY A 121 -34.19 -18.38 11.26
CA GLY A 121 -34.42 -19.13 10.03
C GLY A 121 -33.51 -20.33 9.89
N VAL A 122 -32.24 -20.20 10.21
CA VAL A 122 -31.26 -21.30 10.16
C VAL A 122 -31.62 -22.42 11.14
N LEU A 123 -32.04 -22.07 12.37
CA LEU A 123 -32.52 -23.03 13.36
C LEU A 123 -33.78 -23.77 12.90
N ALA A 124 -34.60 -23.12 12.07
CA ALA A 124 -35.81 -23.72 11.45
C ALA A 124 -35.51 -24.44 10.11
N GLY A 125 -34.23 -24.69 9.78
CA GLY A 125 -33.81 -25.38 8.56
C GLY A 125 -33.69 -24.49 7.31
N ARG A 126 -33.94 -23.19 7.42
CA ARG A 126 -33.87 -22.22 6.31
C ARG A 126 -32.44 -21.60 6.17
N TRP A 127 -31.45 -22.44 5.99
CA TRP A 127 -30.02 -22.08 5.93
C TRP A 127 -29.70 -21.07 4.83
N TRP A 128 -30.48 -21.01 3.76
CA TRP A 128 -30.27 -20.07 2.62
C TRP A 128 -30.40 -18.61 3.03
N GLN A 129 -31.11 -18.28 4.11
CA GLN A 129 -31.26 -16.91 4.60
C GLN A 129 -29.91 -16.33 5.06
N ALA A 130 -29.03 -17.14 5.62
CA ALA A 130 -27.69 -16.72 6.00
C ALA A 130 -26.67 -16.83 4.85
N LEU A 131 -26.91 -17.78 3.92
CA LEU A 131 -25.99 -18.05 2.82
C LEU A 131 -25.84 -16.85 1.87
N PHE A 132 -26.95 -16.22 1.44
CA PHE A 132 -26.91 -15.13 0.47
C PHE A 132 -26.16 -13.89 0.97
N PRO A 133 -26.47 -13.33 2.17
CA PRO A 133 -25.71 -12.20 2.68
C PRO A 133 -24.25 -12.56 2.98
N GLY A 134 -23.97 -13.77 3.44
CA GLY A 134 -22.60 -14.25 3.62
C GLY A 134 -21.81 -14.32 2.30
N LEU A 135 -22.42 -14.81 1.22
CA LEU A 135 -21.83 -14.80 -0.11
C LEU A 135 -21.60 -13.38 -0.63
N ALA A 136 -22.53 -12.46 -0.39
CA ALA A 136 -22.38 -11.07 -0.80
C ALA A 136 -21.16 -10.41 -0.14
N ILE A 137 -20.99 -10.60 1.17
CA ILE A 137 -19.80 -10.13 1.90
C ILE A 137 -18.54 -10.78 1.34
N MET A 138 -18.55 -12.11 1.16
CA MET A 138 -17.39 -12.86 0.64
C MET A 138 -16.96 -12.35 -0.73
N ILE A 139 -17.90 -12.20 -1.67
CA ILE A 139 -17.60 -11.73 -3.04
C ILE A 139 -17.06 -10.30 -3.01
N THR A 140 -17.65 -9.44 -2.19
CA THR A 140 -17.20 -8.04 -2.07
C THR A 140 -15.80 -7.95 -1.48
N CYS A 141 -15.49 -8.68 -0.42
CA CYS A 141 -14.16 -8.72 0.17
C CYS A 141 -13.13 -9.33 -0.78
N LEU A 142 -13.51 -10.41 -1.52
CA LEU A 142 -12.65 -11.00 -2.53
C LEU A 142 -12.33 -10.01 -3.65
N ALA A 143 -13.33 -9.30 -4.17
CA ALA A 143 -13.15 -8.28 -5.19
C ALA A 143 -12.22 -7.14 -4.73
N LEU A 144 -12.35 -6.69 -3.48
CA LEU A 144 -11.45 -5.68 -2.90
C LEU A 144 -10.03 -6.19 -2.75
N ASN A 145 -9.83 -7.45 -2.35
CA ASN A 145 -8.50 -8.04 -2.25
C ASN A 145 -7.84 -8.18 -3.63
N ILE A 146 -8.56 -8.65 -4.64
CA ILE A 146 -8.07 -8.72 -6.04
C ILE A 146 -7.72 -7.32 -6.55
N LEU A 147 -8.53 -6.31 -6.22
CA LEU A 147 -8.23 -4.91 -6.56
C LEU A 147 -6.93 -4.44 -5.90
N SER A 148 -6.71 -4.80 -4.64
CA SER A 148 -5.47 -4.48 -3.90
C SER A 148 -4.24 -5.10 -4.57
N GLU A 149 -4.31 -6.37 -4.98
CA GLU A 149 -3.25 -7.06 -5.71
C GLU A 149 -3.01 -6.41 -7.08
N GLY A 150 -4.07 -6.11 -7.84
CA GLY A 150 -3.96 -5.42 -9.13
C GLY A 150 -3.31 -4.04 -9.06
N ILE A 151 -3.55 -3.28 -7.98
CA ILE A 151 -2.87 -2.01 -7.72
C ILE A 151 -1.37 -2.25 -7.48
N THR A 152 -1.03 -3.28 -6.70
CA THR A 152 0.37 -3.66 -6.44
C THR A 152 1.11 -3.99 -7.72
N ASP A 153 0.53 -4.84 -8.56
CA ASP A 153 1.12 -5.27 -9.82
C ASP A 153 1.28 -4.11 -10.81
N ALA A 154 0.28 -3.26 -10.93
CA ALA A 154 0.34 -2.07 -11.78
C ALA A 154 1.45 -1.09 -11.35
N MET A 155 1.67 -0.95 -10.04
CA MET A 155 2.72 -0.09 -9.50
C MET A 155 4.11 -0.72 -9.61
N ALA A 156 4.23 -2.04 -9.46
CA ALA A 156 5.48 -2.78 -9.67
C ALA A 156 5.90 -2.80 -11.14
N ALA A 157 4.96 -2.84 -12.07
CA ALA A 157 5.23 -2.83 -13.51
C ALA A 157 5.74 -1.48 -14.04
N ALA A 158 5.42 -0.37 -13.36
CA ALA A 158 5.79 0.98 -13.81
C ALA A 158 7.31 1.24 -13.93
N PRO A 159 8.20 0.74 -13.03
CA PRO A 159 9.66 0.88 -13.19
C PRO A 159 10.26 -0.01 -14.28
N SER A 160 9.69 -1.19 -14.55
CA SER A 160 10.24 -2.14 -15.55
C SER A 160 9.88 -1.76 -16.99
N ALA A 161 8.86 -0.94 -17.23
CA ALA A 161 8.54 -0.41 -18.55
C ALA A 161 9.60 0.58 -19.10
N ALA A 162 10.51 1.07 -18.25
CA ALA A 162 11.63 1.91 -18.67
C ALA A 162 12.82 1.11 -19.25
N LEU A 163 12.83 -0.21 -19.11
CA LEU A 163 13.79 -1.08 -19.78
C LEU A 163 13.13 -1.63 -21.05
N ASP A 164 13.42 -1.02 -22.19
CA ASP A 164 13.00 -1.52 -23.50
C ASP A 164 13.43 -2.99 -23.64
N PRO A 165 12.49 -3.95 -23.74
CA PRO A 165 12.84 -5.36 -23.83
C PRO A 165 13.60 -5.72 -25.11
N THR A 166 13.68 -4.80 -26.07
CA THR A 166 14.45 -4.95 -27.34
C THR A 166 15.89 -4.45 -27.22
N ASP A 167 16.23 -3.69 -26.18
CA ASP A 167 17.60 -3.22 -25.97
C ASP A 167 18.50 -4.32 -25.37
N SER A 168 19.03 -5.16 -26.25
CA SER A 168 19.93 -6.26 -25.90
C SER A 168 21.23 -5.79 -25.22
N SER A 169 21.60 -4.51 -25.37
CA SER A 169 22.79 -3.94 -24.74
C SER A 169 22.58 -3.75 -23.23
N LYS A 170 21.41 -3.22 -22.84
CA LYS A 170 21.03 -3.02 -21.45
C LYS A 170 20.76 -4.34 -20.71
N ARG A 171 20.23 -5.35 -21.41
CA ARG A 171 20.11 -6.71 -20.85
C ARG A 171 21.46 -7.31 -20.54
N ARG A 172 22.42 -7.24 -21.46
CA ARG A 172 23.78 -7.74 -21.21
C ARG A 172 24.47 -7.01 -20.05
N GLU A 173 24.26 -5.71 -19.95
CA GLU A 173 24.81 -4.91 -18.84
C GLU A 173 24.18 -5.30 -17.49
N ALA A 174 22.87 -5.51 -17.44
CA ALA A 174 22.18 -5.99 -16.27
C ALA A 174 22.58 -7.43 -15.88
N ASP A 175 22.73 -8.33 -16.85
CA ASP A 175 23.17 -9.71 -16.61
C ASP A 175 24.63 -9.75 -16.11
N LEU A 176 25.51 -8.87 -16.62
CA LEU A 176 26.89 -8.73 -16.15
C LEU A 176 26.96 -8.19 -14.72
N LEU A 177 26.11 -7.21 -14.38
CA LEU A 177 26.02 -6.66 -13.02
C LEU A 177 25.58 -7.71 -11.99
N VAL A 178 24.72 -8.64 -12.40
CA VAL A 178 24.23 -9.72 -11.53
C VAL A 178 25.25 -10.87 -11.45
N SER A 179 25.89 -11.23 -12.57
CA SER A 179 26.80 -12.40 -12.64
C SER A 179 28.22 -12.11 -12.12
N ASP A 180 28.74 -10.90 -12.37
CA ASP A 180 30.08 -10.49 -11.92
C ASP A 180 30.14 -8.95 -11.73
N PRO A 181 29.72 -8.45 -10.57
CA PRO A 181 29.66 -7.01 -10.29
C PRO A 181 31.04 -6.34 -10.34
N VAL A 182 32.12 -7.06 -10.02
CA VAL A 182 33.48 -6.50 -10.05
C VAL A 182 33.95 -6.27 -11.47
N ARG A 183 33.63 -7.17 -12.39
CA ARG A 183 33.97 -7.06 -13.80
C ARG A 183 33.19 -5.94 -14.47
N ALA A 184 31.89 -5.86 -14.22
CA ALA A 184 31.02 -4.78 -14.72
C ALA A 184 31.50 -3.40 -14.26
N TYR A 185 31.93 -3.26 -13.02
CA TYR A 185 32.48 -2.01 -12.49
C TYR A 185 33.80 -1.62 -13.19
N LYS A 186 34.68 -2.58 -13.47
CA LYS A 186 35.93 -2.35 -14.21
C LYS A 186 35.68 -1.90 -15.65
N GLU A 187 34.76 -2.52 -16.34
CA GLU A 187 34.38 -2.16 -17.72
C GLU A 187 33.77 -0.74 -17.79
N GLN A 188 32.88 -0.39 -16.82
CA GLN A 188 32.35 0.98 -16.69
C GLN A 188 33.45 2.00 -16.42
N ALA A 189 34.40 1.71 -15.52
CA ALA A 189 35.50 2.60 -15.22
C ALA A 189 36.40 2.81 -16.44
N GLN A 190 36.68 1.78 -17.23
CA GLN A 190 37.43 1.88 -18.47
C GLN A 190 36.72 2.70 -19.54
N SER A 191 35.40 2.52 -19.71
CA SER A 191 34.60 3.30 -20.66
C SER A 191 34.56 4.79 -20.31
N LEU A 192 34.44 5.10 -19.02
CA LEU A 192 34.48 6.48 -18.51
C LEU A 192 35.85 7.13 -18.72
N SER A 193 36.94 6.41 -18.45
CA SER A 193 38.31 6.92 -18.67
C SER A 193 38.58 7.20 -20.16
N ALA A 194 38.09 6.33 -21.05
CA ALA A 194 38.19 6.53 -22.49
C ALA A 194 37.42 7.78 -22.97
N ARG A 195 36.20 7.97 -22.45
CA ARG A 195 35.38 9.18 -22.75
C ARG A 195 36.02 10.46 -22.25
N LEU A 196 36.58 10.44 -21.04
CA LEU A 196 37.29 11.60 -20.47
C LEU A 196 38.60 11.91 -21.27
N GLY A 197 39.29 10.87 -21.73
CA GLY A 197 40.45 11.06 -22.63
C GLY A 197 40.07 11.74 -23.94
N ALA A 198 38.99 11.27 -24.58
CA ALA A 198 38.49 11.87 -25.82
C ALA A 198 38.06 13.34 -25.66
N LEU A 199 37.41 13.68 -24.53
CA LEU A 199 37.03 15.06 -24.23
C LEU A 199 38.26 15.96 -24.02
N ARG A 200 39.28 15.45 -23.33
CA ARG A 200 40.53 16.17 -23.12
C ARG A 200 41.24 16.46 -24.43
N ASP A 201 41.26 15.51 -25.36
CA ASP A 201 41.88 15.68 -26.69
C ASP A 201 41.12 16.71 -27.55
N VAL A 202 39.80 16.78 -27.42
CA VAL A 202 38.96 17.81 -28.07
C VAL A 202 39.25 19.21 -27.49
N GLU A 203 39.40 19.32 -26.17
CA GLU A 203 39.76 20.59 -25.52
C GLU A 203 41.19 21.09 -25.91
N LEU A 204 42.14 20.18 -25.94
CA LEU A 204 43.48 20.53 -26.39
C LEU A 204 43.51 21.04 -27.84
N LYS A 205 42.81 20.35 -28.75
CA LYS A 205 42.69 20.78 -30.15
C LYS A 205 41.92 22.11 -30.31
N ARG A 206 41.09 22.48 -29.39
CA ARG A 206 40.39 23.74 -29.36
C ARG A 206 41.30 24.88 -28.89
N ASN A 207 42.13 24.60 -27.92
CA ASN A 207 43.07 25.61 -27.37
C ASN A 207 44.25 25.90 -28.31
N ASP A 208 44.68 24.94 -29.15
CA ASP A 208 45.72 25.14 -30.17
C ASP A 208 45.25 25.97 -31.40
N ARG A 209 43.98 26.34 -31.47
CA ARG A 209 43.42 27.16 -32.56
C ARG A 209 43.21 28.65 -32.19
N HIS A 210 43.57 29.01 -30.99
CA HIS A 210 43.61 30.40 -30.50
C HIS A 210 45.01 30.84 -30.21
#